data_d8e8fdf865a34a694fe14ac16c85f16d
#
_entry.id   d8e8fdf865a34a694fe14ac16c85f16d
#
_cell.length_a   1.000
_cell.length_b   1.000
_cell.length_c   1.000
_cell.angle_alpha   90.00
_cell.angle_beta   90.00
_cell.angle_gamma   90.00
#
_symmetry.space_group_name_H-M   'P 1'
#
loop_
_entity.id
_entity.type
_entity.pdbx_description
1 polymer ?
#
loop_
_entity_poly.entity_id
_entity_poly.type
_entity_poly.pdbx_seq_one_letter_code
_entity_poly.pdbx_strand_id
1 'polypeptide(L)'
;MLKIYPTSLQRILLLTALLLGMKPSYAQNIEEVLAFRKKKPLKISGSISARTTLFSSQPSEARQSFTCQLTGSVNLSLYELLNIPLSFNLNNYGANFSYPSLPNRLSLHPSYKWMKAHIGDVSMSFGPYTLNGHQFTGLGVELSPGRWQVSAMAGRLLKRVDADPNIPSLQVGYERWGYGLKTRYEGSAFALGGTVFAARDRDGRISFDIDALGIYPKGNIALGIEGSLSLIKDLKLSLEYGLSRMQQDLRSTEVSYYHALRADVSYSFLGNTLGVGYERIDPGYATLGAYYFNNDYENLTLNYSRSLFDSKLSLALSGGLQRDDLMGQKLEHNKRFVGSVQVGFTPSEALSASVSLSSFQSYRNLKSSFDYINARTPYDNLDTLQFTQLSHSLDADISWRLKQSEAQTQTLSATLSYQEAADRQGRYIQPGQLSRFMNLGTSYSLDLSVLDLTLTGGFNVSNNYADRKAVLTLGPSLSLAKRFLKKQLSTGLSLSYNETQETGHRLAQVYNLRATAGYRFWGKHGLNASVAYQERKLRHAVSSPRSSFTSELSYSYSF
;
A
#
# COMPACT_ATOMS: atom_id res chain seq x y z
N MET A 1 -4.49 -34.76 27.51
CA MET A 1 -3.35 -34.57 28.43
C MET A 1 -2.11 -34.24 27.59
N LEU A 2 -1.80 -32.97 27.40
CA LEU A 2 -0.58 -32.51 26.70
C LEU A 2 0.56 -32.44 27.73
N LYS A 3 1.55 -33.31 27.58
CA LYS A 3 2.82 -33.19 28.31
C LYS A 3 3.64 -32.05 27.73
N ILE A 4 3.63 -30.93 28.40
CA ILE A 4 4.52 -29.78 28.10
C ILE A 4 5.88 -30.15 28.72
N TYR A 5 6.90 -30.30 27.87
CA TYR A 5 8.27 -30.53 28.33
C TYR A 5 8.84 -29.23 28.94
N PRO A 6 9.31 -29.25 30.20
CA PRO A 6 9.75 -28.05 30.92
C PRO A 6 11.11 -27.50 30.43
N THR A 7 11.78 -28.16 29.49
CA THR A 7 13.13 -27.77 29.03
C THR A 7 13.19 -26.59 28.06
N SER A 8 12.10 -26.28 27.37
CA SER A 8 12.06 -25.13 26.43
C SER A 8 11.85 -23.80 27.15
N LEU A 9 11.03 -23.77 28.19
CA LEU A 9 10.77 -22.56 28.96
C LEU A 9 11.99 -22.11 29.77
N GLN A 10 12.76 -23.08 30.33
CA GLN A 10 14.01 -22.79 31.05
C GLN A 10 15.09 -22.26 30.11
N ARG A 11 15.18 -22.74 28.88
CA ARG A 11 16.14 -22.20 27.89
C ARG A 11 15.80 -20.79 27.43
N ILE A 12 14.51 -20.47 27.28
CA ILE A 12 14.06 -19.11 26.95
C ILE A 12 14.31 -18.17 28.12
N LEU A 13 14.06 -18.60 29.35
CA LEU A 13 14.37 -17.82 30.56
C LEU A 13 15.88 -17.64 30.77
N LEU A 14 16.71 -18.63 30.44
CA LEU A 14 18.17 -18.48 30.48
C LEU A 14 18.70 -17.56 29.39
N LEU A 15 18.13 -17.57 28.17
CA LEU A 15 18.49 -16.64 27.11
C LEU A 15 18.09 -15.19 27.44
N THR A 16 16.91 -15.00 28.04
CA THR A 16 16.46 -13.69 28.53
C THR A 16 17.31 -13.22 29.73
N ALA A 17 17.71 -14.11 30.63
CA ALA A 17 18.62 -13.79 31.74
C ALA A 17 20.03 -13.45 31.24
N LEU A 18 20.53 -14.12 30.19
CA LEU A 18 21.83 -13.80 29.56
C LEU A 18 21.80 -12.46 28.83
N LEU A 19 20.69 -12.14 28.16
CA LEU A 19 20.47 -10.83 27.52
C LEU A 19 20.30 -9.70 28.53
N LEU A 20 19.75 -10.00 29.72
CA LEU A 20 19.61 -9.04 30.83
C LEU A 20 20.91 -8.93 31.67
N GLY A 21 21.82 -9.89 31.56
CA GLY A 21 23.09 -9.97 32.29
C GLY A 21 24.24 -9.13 31.71
N MET A 22 24.09 -8.53 30.52
CA MET A 22 25.06 -7.56 30.00
C MET A 22 24.85 -6.23 30.72
N LYS A 23 25.51 -6.07 31.87
CA LYS A 23 25.60 -4.79 32.57
C LYS A 23 26.42 -3.80 31.73
N PRO A 24 25.83 -2.75 31.15
CA PRO A 24 26.62 -1.58 30.84
C PRO A 24 26.97 -0.93 32.18
N SER A 25 28.26 -0.77 32.43
CA SER A 25 28.77 -0.02 33.56
C SER A 25 28.48 1.47 33.32
N TYR A 26 27.26 1.91 33.61
CA TYR A 26 26.91 3.33 33.65
C TYR A 26 26.87 3.77 35.12
N ALA A 27 27.72 4.71 35.44
CA ALA A 27 27.52 5.53 36.63
C ALA A 27 26.07 6.06 36.60
N GLN A 28 25.27 5.68 37.58
CA GLN A 28 23.87 6.12 37.67
C GLN A 28 23.88 7.63 37.89
N ASN A 29 23.56 8.37 36.84
CA ASN A 29 23.36 9.81 36.94
C ASN A 29 22.10 10.03 37.80
N ILE A 30 22.27 10.66 38.96
CA ILE A 30 21.18 11.02 39.88
C ILE A 30 20.10 11.85 39.15
N GLU A 31 20.50 12.62 38.15
CA GLU A 31 19.57 13.37 37.27
C GLU A 31 18.64 12.46 36.46
N GLU A 32 19.10 11.29 35.98
CA GLU A 32 18.22 10.31 35.28
C GLU A 32 17.19 9.70 36.23
N VAL A 33 17.57 9.42 37.48
CA VAL A 33 16.67 8.87 38.49
C VAL A 33 15.63 9.91 38.93
N LEU A 34 16.02 11.17 39.03
CA LEU A 34 15.10 12.28 39.34
C LEU A 34 14.17 12.61 38.16
N ALA A 35 14.66 12.51 36.91
CA ALA A 35 13.83 12.63 35.72
C ALA A 35 12.82 11.48 35.62
N PHE A 36 13.16 10.28 36.08
CA PHE A 36 12.27 9.13 36.14
C PHE A 36 11.08 9.35 37.07
N ARG A 37 11.28 9.99 38.21
CA ARG A 37 10.21 10.33 39.18
C ARG A 37 9.19 11.34 38.65
N LYS A 38 9.56 12.17 37.67
CA LYS A 38 8.66 13.17 37.05
C LYS A 38 7.82 12.60 35.91
N LYS A 39 8.13 11.39 35.38
CA LYS A 39 7.41 10.77 34.29
C LYS A 39 6.11 10.13 34.76
N LYS A 40 5.04 10.30 33.99
CA LYS A 40 3.78 9.63 34.28
C LYS A 40 3.97 8.10 34.19
N PRO A 41 3.59 7.34 35.23
CA PRO A 41 3.83 5.89 35.23
C PRO A 41 3.11 5.15 34.11
N LEU A 42 1.92 5.62 33.75
CA LEU A 42 1.13 5.07 32.64
C LEU A 42 0.45 6.20 31.88
N LYS A 43 0.66 6.24 30.58
CA LYS A 43 -0.09 7.09 29.66
C LYS A 43 -0.77 6.19 28.62
N ILE A 44 -2.08 6.32 28.54
CA ILE A 44 -2.89 5.62 27.53
C ILE A 44 -3.41 6.66 26.56
N SER A 45 -3.22 6.43 25.27
CA SER A 45 -3.73 7.29 24.21
C SER A 45 -4.13 6.45 23.02
N GLY A 46 -5.09 6.94 22.27
CA GLY A 46 -5.52 6.18 21.09
C GLY A 46 -6.92 6.53 20.65
N SER A 47 -7.43 5.70 19.77
CA SER A 47 -8.81 5.80 19.29
C SER A 47 -9.39 4.42 19.02
N ILE A 48 -10.67 4.27 19.28
CA ILE A 48 -11.47 3.09 18.93
C ILE A 48 -12.66 3.58 18.13
N SER A 49 -12.98 2.90 17.04
CA SER A 49 -14.10 3.21 16.18
C SER A 49 -14.89 1.96 15.84
N ALA A 50 -16.18 2.00 16.06
CA ALA A 50 -17.13 1.00 15.61
C ALA A 50 -17.92 1.57 14.42
N ARG A 51 -18.03 0.79 13.35
CA ARG A 51 -18.75 1.16 12.14
C ARG A 51 -19.72 0.05 11.77
N THR A 52 -20.93 0.43 11.43
CA THR A 52 -21.94 -0.47 10.86
C THR A 52 -22.37 0.05 9.51
N THR A 53 -22.57 -0.85 8.55
CA THR A 53 -23.06 -0.52 7.22
C THR A 53 -24.25 -1.41 6.90
N LEU A 54 -25.34 -0.79 6.45
CA LEU A 54 -26.51 -1.43 5.89
C LEU A 54 -26.49 -1.21 4.38
N PHE A 55 -26.66 -2.28 3.63
CA PHE A 55 -26.72 -2.26 2.17
C PHE A 55 -28.00 -2.94 1.69
N SER A 56 -28.66 -2.31 0.72
CA SER A 56 -29.80 -2.87 0.03
C SER A 56 -29.73 -2.48 -1.44
N SER A 57 -30.08 -3.40 -2.33
CA SER A 57 -30.11 -3.15 -3.79
C SER A 57 -31.33 -3.79 -4.43
N GLN A 58 -31.76 -3.20 -5.55
CA GLN A 58 -32.81 -3.72 -6.43
C GLN A 58 -32.27 -3.70 -7.87
N PRO A 59 -32.17 -4.89 -8.55
CA PRO A 59 -32.36 -6.23 -7.99
C PRO A 59 -31.32 -6.55 -6.93
N SER A 60 -31.61 -7.53 -6.08
CA SER A 60 -30.72 -7.95 -5.00
C SER A 60 -29.36 -8.42 -5.55
N GLU A 61 -28.29 -7.88 -5.02
CA GLU A 61 -26.91 -8.30 -5.31
C GLU A 61 -26.42 -9.30 -4.26
N ALA A 62 -25.49 -10.16 -4.63
CA ALA A 62 -24.85 -11.15 -3.74
C ALA A 62 -23.86 -10.47 -2.76
N ARG A 63 -24.31 -9.41 -2.10
CA ARG A 63 -23.56 -8.63 -1.13
C ARG A 63 -24.20 -8.74 0.25
N GLN A 64 -23.37 -8.79 1.31
CA GLN A 64 -23.91 -8.81 2.67
C GLN A 64 -24.70 -7.52 2.96
N SER A 65 -25.94 -7.68 3.39
CA SER A 65 -26.82 -6.55 3.71
C SER A 65 -26.42 -5.81 4.99
N PHE A 66 -25.71 -6.49 5.88
CA PHE A 66 -25.23 -5.91 7.14
C PHE A 66 -23.77 -6.26 7.36
N THR A 67 -22.97 -5.22 7.60
CA THR A 67 -21.57 -5.40 8.00
C THR A 67 -21.25 -4.56 9.22
N CYS A 68 -20.39 -5.12 10.06
CA CYS A 68 -19.89 -4.47 11.26
C CYS A 68 -18.36 -4.53 11.26
N GLN A 69 -17.74 -3.41 11.61
CA GLN A 69 -16.30 -3.26 11.69
C GLN A 69 -15.93 -2.56 12.98
N LEU A 70 -14.98 -3.10 13.72
CA LEU A 70 -14.37 -2.51 14.89
C LEU A 70 -12.88 -2.27 14.60
N THR A 71 -12.46 -1.02 14.63
CA THR A 71 -11.06 -0.63 14.42
C THR A 71 -10.56 0.15 15.61
N GLY A 72 -9.27 0.04 15.89
CA GLY A 72 -8.67 0.85 16.93
C GLY A 72 -7.16 0.84 16.87
N SER A 73 -6.61 1.92 17.40
CA SER A 73 -5.20 2.02 17.73
C SER A 73 -5.09 2.54 19.15
N VAL A 74 -4.42 1.77 20.01
CA VAL A 74 -4.22 2.09 21.44
C VAL A 74 -2.73 2.06 21.70
N ASN A 75 -2.18 3.14 22.20
CA ASN A 75 -0.79 3.21 22.61
C ASN A 75 -0.69 3.27 24.14
N LEU A 76 -0.07 2.25 24.71
CA LEU A 76 0.26 2.20 26.13
C LEU A 76 1.71 2.64 26.29
N SER A 77 1.95 3.75 26.97
CA SER A 77 3.30 4.23 27.28
C SER A 77 3.56 4.11 28.76
N LEU A 78 4.54 3.27 29.11
CA LEU A 78 4.97 3.04 30.48
C LEU A 78 6.22 3.87 30.76
N TYR A 79 6.14 4.80 31.71
CA TYR A 79 7.20 5.72 32.09
C TYR A 79 7.83 6.48 30.91
N GLU A 80 7.10 6.63 29.78
CA GLU A 80 7.61 7.21 28.52
C GLU A 80 8.84 6.48 27.95
N LEU A 81 9.11 5.27 28.41
CA LEU A 81 10.24 4.42 27.99
C LEU A 81 9.79 3.26 27.15
N LEU A 82 8.76 2.54 27.60
CA LEU A 82 8.19 1.42 26.87
C LEU A 82 6.89 1.88 26.22
N ASN A 83 6.87 1.91 24.89
CA ASN A 83 5.68 2.18 24.10
C ASN A 83 5.15 0.89 23.51
N ILE A 84 3.85 0.64 23.69
CA ILE A 84 3.17 -0.56 23.23
C ILE A 84 1.97 -0.15 22.38
N PRO A 85 2.18 0.21 21.12
CA PRO A 85 1.09 0.46 20.19
C PRO A 85 0.43 -0.87 19.77
N LEU A 86 -0.86 -0.95 20.01
CA LEU A 86 -1.75 -2.01 19.58
C LEU A 86 -2.66 -1.45 18.49
N SER A 87 -2.79 -2.13 17.37
CA SER A 87 -3.80 -1.82 16.36
C SER A 87 -4.61 -3.05 15.99
N PHE A 88 -5.89 -2.85 15.75
CA PHE A 88 -6.79 -3.93 15.36
C PHE A 88 -7.83 -3.46 14.36
N ASN A 89 -8.24 -4.39 13.51
CA ASN A 89 -9.34 -4.27 12.58
C ASN A 89 -10.10 -5.59 12.59
N LEU A 90 -11.32 -5.58 13.12
CA LEU A 90 -12.18 -6.74 13.23
C LEU A 90 -13.46 -6.48 12.47
N ASN A 91 -13.92 -7.46 11.70
CA ASN A 91 -15.15 -7.34 10.92
C ASN A 91 -15.81 -8.71 10.71
N ASN A 92 -17.03 -8.72 10.19
CA ASN A 92 -17.84 -9.91 9.99
C ASN A 92 -17.82 -10.44 8.53
N TYR A 93 -16.80 -10.12 7.74
CA TYR A 93 -16.75 -10.51 6.31
C TYR A 93 -16.48 -11.99 6.03
N GLY A 94 -16.17 -12.79 7.05
CA GLY A 94 -15.87 -14.19 6.88
C GLY A 94 -14.39 -14.54 7.01
N ALA A 95 -14.08 -15.83 6.86
CA ALA A 95 -12.78 -16.40 7.21
C ALA A 95 -11.91 -16.87 6.03
N ASN A 96 -12.45 -16.86 4.80
CA ASN A 96 -11.81 -17.48 3.63
C ASN A 96 -10.88 -16.52 2.86
N PHE A 97 -10.09 -15.73 3.60
CA PHE A 97 -9.16 -14.77 3.03
C PHE A 97 -7.72 -15.08 3.46
N SER A 98 -6.77 -14.81 2.57
CA SER A 98 -5.34 -14.85 2.84
C SER A 98 -4.70 -13.50 2.58
N TYR A 99 -3.43 -13.31 2.95
CA TYR A 99 -2.73 -12.07 2.60
C TYR A 99 -2.66 -11.89 1.07
N PRO A 100 -2.74 -10.63 0.59
CA PRO A 100 -2.83 -9.37 1.32
C PRO A 100 -4.25 -8.97 1.79
N SER A 101 -5.25 -9.82 1.61
CA SER A 101 -6.68 -9.50 1.78
C SER A 101 -7.27 -9.91 3.14
N LEU A 102 -6.46 -10.08 4.18
CA LEU A 102 -7.01 -10.44 5.49
C LEU A 102 -7.93 -9.36 6.04
N PRO A 103 -9.24 -9.64 6.24
CA PRO A 103 -10.18 -8.66 6.75
C PRO A 103 -9.97 -8.37 8.24
N ASN A 104 -9.60 -9.38 9.01
CA ASN A 104 -9.35 -9.26 10.45
C ASN A 104 -7.86 -9.22 10.71
N ARG A 105 -7.40 -8.19 11.42
CA ARG A 105 -5.99 -7.96 11.73
C ARG A 105 -5.81 -7.52 13.16
N LEU A 106 -4.77 -8.02 13.79
CA LEU A 106 -4.33 -7.61 15.10
C LEU A 106 -2.81 -7.46 15.10
N SER A 107 -2.30 -6.30 15.45
CA SER A 107 -0.86 -6.06 15.51
C SER A 107 -0.46 -5.30 16.76
N LEU A 108 0.69 -5.66 17.31
CA LEU A 108 1.29 -5.08 18.48
C LEU A 108 2.77 -4.78 18.17
N HIS A 109 3.20 -3.54 18.47
CA HIS A 109 4.55 -3.08 18.13
C HIS A 109 5.29 -2.50 19.36
N PRO A 110 5.56 -3.29 20.40
CA PRO A 110 6.27 -2.78 21.58
C PRO A 110 7.66 -2.29 21.21
N SER A 111 8.00 -1.11 21.72
CA SER A 111 9.30 -0.49 21.49
C SER A 111 9.90 0.02 22.79
N TYR A 112 11.19 -0.30 23.02
CA TYR A 112 11.96 0.14 24.17
C TYR A 112 13.37 0.53 23.72
N LYS A 113 13.70 1.82 23.83
CA LYS A 113 14.98 2.36 23.38
C LYS A 113 15.32 1.93 21.94
N TRP A 114 16.35 1.10 21.79
CA TRP A 114 16.84 0.57 20.51
C TRP A 114 16.18 -0.76 20.07
N MET A 115 15.18 -1.25 20.81
CA MET A 115 14.47 -2.49 20.52
C MET A 115 13.04 -2.20 20.07
N LYS A 116 12.60 -2.85 19.02
CA LYS A 116 11.21 -2.83 18.57
C LYS A 116 10.79 -4.26 18.19
N ALA A 117 9.67 -4.70 18.71
CA ALA A 117 9.09 -5.98 18.33
C ALA A 117 7.82 -5.78 17.51
N HIS A 118 7.46 -6.79 16.73
CA HIS A 118 6.28 -6.84 15.89
C HIS A 118 5.57 -8.16 16.18
N ILE A 119 4.31 -8.12 16.57
CA ILE A 119 3.56 -9.29 17.00
C ILE A 119 2.19 -9.27 16.33
N GLY A 120 1.77 -10.39 15.77
CA GLY A 120 0.47 -10.54 15.11
C GLY A 120 0.54 -10.37 13.60
N ASP A 121 -0.40 -9.61 13.03
CA ASP A 121 -0.48 -9.36 11.59
C ASP A 121 0.33 -8.13 11.22
N VAL A 122 1.56 -8.34 10.80
CA VAL A 122 2.58 -7.32 10.62
C VAL A 122 3.28 -7.44 9.26
N SER A 123 4.05 -6.42 8.90
CA SER A 123 4.93 -6.47 7.73
C SER A 123 6.33 -6.01 8.11
N MET A 124 7.34 -6.62 7.50
CA MET A 124 8.73 -6.21 7.57
C MET A 124 9.34 -6.21 6.17
N SER A 125 10.39 -5.42 5.98
CA SER A 125 11.16 -5.41 4.74
C SER A 125 12.64 -5.53 5.04
N PHE A 126 13.30 -6.49 4.41
CA PHE A 126 14.73 -6.73 4.59
C PHE A 126 15.54 -6.28 3.37
N GLY A 127 14.97 -6.38 2.19
CA GLY A 127 15.57 -5.91 0.96
C GLY A 127 14.69 -6.22 -0.26
N PRO A 128 14.93 -5.55 -1.39
CA PRO A 128 14.08 -5.70 -2.58
C PRO A 128 14.10 -7.11 -3.14
N TYR A 129 15.20 -7.85 -2.96
CA TYR A 129 15.42 -9.18 -3.51
C TYR A 129 15.15 -10.32 -2.53
N THR A 130 14.71 -10.03 -1.31
CA THR A 130 14.45 -11.02 -0.26
C THR A 130 13.04 -10.89 0.30
N LEU A 131 12.88 -10.34 1.50
CA LEU A 131 11.59 -9.99 2.07
C LEU A 131 11.29 -8.53 1.74
N ASN A 132 10.30 -8.30 0.89
CA ASN A 132 9.94 -6.97 0.41
C ASN A 132 8.49 -6.63 0.77
N GLY A 133 8.28 -6.23 2.03
CA GLY A 133 6.99 -5.72 2.49
C GLY A 133 5.85 -6.74 2.54
N HIS A 134 6.13 -8.04 2.43
CA HIS A 134 5.12 -9.08 2.56
C HIS A 134 4.55 -9.07 3.97
N GLN A 135 3.23 -9.05 4.10
CA GLN A 135 2.56 -9.18 5.39
C GLN A 135 2.61 -10.62 5.88
N PHE A 136 2.67 -10.81 7.19
CA PHE A 136 2.65 -12.13 7.81
C PHE A 136 1.98 -12.07 9.19
N THR A 137 1.46 -13.21 9.64
CA THR A 137 0.99 -13.40 11.01
C THR A 137 2.10 -14.10 11.80
N GLY A 138 2.70 -13.41 12.76
CA GLY A 138 3.83 -13.99 13.50
C GLY A 138 4.53 -13.00 14.42
N LEU A 139 5.84 -13.16 14.50
CA LEU A 139 6.73 -12.38 15.35
C LEU A 139 7.85 -11.77 14.51
N GLY A 140 8.19 -10.53 14.81
CA GLY A 140 9.34 -9.84 14.28
C GLY A 140 10.05 -9.04 15.36
N VAL A 141 11.34 -8.79 15.19
CA VAL A 141 12.15 -7.95 16.07
C VAL A 141 13.11 -7.11 15.26
N GLU A 142 13.26 -5.86 15.65
CA GLU A 142 14.27 -4.92 15.14
C GLU A 142 15.09 -4.41 16.33
N LEU A 143 16.39 -4.54 16.22
CA LEU A 143 17.37 -4.13 17.22
C LEU A 143 18.35 -3.16 16.56
N SER A 144 18.56 -2.00 17.18
CA SER A 144 19.47 -0.96 16.65
C SER A 144 20.48 -0.52 17.72
N PRO A 145 21.32 -1.45 18.25
CA PRO A 145 22.32 -1.11 19.26
C PRO A 145 23.52 -0.38 18.61
N GLY A 146 23.61 0.93 18.82
CA GLY A 146 24.69 1.74 18.29
C GLY A 146 24.72 1.77 16.75
N ARG A 147 25.75 1.19 16.15
CA ARG A 147 25.94 1.13 14.67
C ARG A 147 25.39 -0.12 14.02
N TRP A 148 24.88 -1.06 14.80
CA TRP A 148 24.30 -2.29 14.30
C TRP A 148 22.79 -2.21 14.20
N GLN A 149 22.27 -2.77 13.14
CA GLN A 149 20.84 -3.02 12.95
C GLN A 149 20.66 -4.51 12.71
N VAL A 150 19.85 -5.17 13.52
CA VAL A 150 19.53 -6.57 13.40
C VAL A 150 18.02 -6.73 13.37
N SER A 151 17.50 -7.36 12.34
CA SER A 151 16.07 -7.61 12.19
C SER A 151 15.84 -9.11 11.98
N ALA A 152 14.90 -9.68 12.68
CA ALA A 152 14.51 -11.08 12.50
C ALA A 152 13.00 -11.22 12.44
N MET A 153 12.50 -12.19 11.68
CA MET A 153 11.07 -12.50 11.61
C MET A 153 10.83 -14.00 11.50
N ALA A 154 9.68 -14.42 12.01
CA ALA A 154 9.13 -15.74 11.84
C ALA A 154 7.60 -15.65 11.80
N GLY A 155 6.95 -16.20 10.76
CA GLY A 155 5.52 -16.12 10.67
C GLY A 155 4.92 -16.78 9.44
N ARG A 156 3.61 -16.85 9.46
CA ARG A 156 2.80 -17.39 8.37
C ARG A 156 2.57 -16.28 7.33
N LEU A 157 3.11 -16.45 6.14
CA LEU A 157 2.98 -15.52 5.01
C LEU A 157 1.63 -15.68 4.30
N LEU A 158 1.16 -16.91 4.11
CA LEU A 158 -0.12 -17.20 3.50
C LEU A 158 -0.92 -18.16 4.37
N LYS A 159 -2.20 -17.88 4.51
CA LYS A 159 -3.16 -18.81 5.10
C LYS A 159 -3.57 -19.81 4.01
N ARG A 160 -3.79 -21.08 4.41
CA ARG A 160 -4.38 -22.07 3.52
C ARG A 160 -5.79 -21.63 3.11
N VAL A 161 -6.10 -21.77 1.83
CA VAL A 161 -7.42 -21.56 1.25
C VAL A 161 -7.77 -22.80 0.45
N ASP A 162 -8.82 -23.49 0.88
CA ASP A 162 -9.33 -24.69 0.22
C ASP A 162 -10.30 -24.32 -0.92
N ALA A 163 -10.42 -25.19 -1.92
CA ALA A 163 -11.38 -25.01 -2.99
C ALA A 163 -12.82 -25.07 -2.44
N ASP A 164 -13.65 -24.16 -2.86
CA ASP A 164 -15.09 -24.16 -2.57
C ASP A 164 -15.86 -24.26 -3.90
N PRO A 165 -16.59 -25.35 -4.16
CA PRO A 165 -17.37 -25.50 -5.37
C PRO A 165 -18.42 -24.40 -5.59
N ASN A 166 -18.86 -23.76 -4.50
CA ASN A 166 -19.84 -22.66 -4.55
C ASN A 166 -19.20 -21.31 -4.90
N ILE A 167 -17.85 -21.21 -4.82
CA ILE A 167 -17.09 -19.99 -5.11
C ILE A 167 -15.94 -20.33 -6.05
N PRO A 168 -16.21 -20.55 -7.35
CA PRO A 168 -15.17 -20.95 -8.32
C PRO A 168 -14.04 -19.93 -8.50
N SER A 169 -14.28 -18.66 -8.14
CA SER A 169 -13.28 -17.57 -8.20
C SER A 169 -12.34 -17.53 -6.99
N LEU A 170 -12.51 -18.42 -6.02
CA LEU A 170 -11.66 -18.45 -4.84
C LEU A 170 -10.24 -18.88 -5.22
N GLN A 171 -9.25 -18.05 -4.86
CA GLN A 171 -7.84 -18.38 -5.07
C GLN A 171 -7.40 -19.41 -4.03
N VAL A 172 -7.39 -20.68 -4.42
CA VAL A 172 -6.88 -21.78 -3.60
C VAL A 172 -5.37 -21.66 -3.41
N GLY A 173 -4.87 -22.07 -2.24
CA GLY A 173 -3.45 -21.96 -1.96
C GLY A 173 -2.99 -22.67 -0.70
N TYR A 174 -1.71 -22.97 -0.66
CA TYR A 174 -1.06 -23.60 0.49
C TYR A 174 -0.84 -22.62 1.64
N GLU A 175 -0.78 -23.15 2.86
CA GLU A 175 -0.23 -22.40 3.99
C GLU A 175 1.29 -22.22 3.79
N ARG A 176 1.76 -20.97 3.87
CA ARG A 176 3.18 -20.63 3.70
C ARG A 176 3.75 -20.05 4.97
N TRP A 177 4.88 -20.57 5.40
CA TRP A 177 5.66 -20.03 6.52
C TRP A 177 6.96 -19.42 6.01
N GLY A 178 7.38 -18.34 6.66
CA GLY A 178 8.61 -17.64 6.36
C GLY A 178 9.42 -17.32 7.60
N TYR A 179 10.73 -17.30 7.43
CA TYR A 179 11.74 -16.96 8.44
C TYR A 179 12.76 -16.03 7.79
N GLY A 180 13.20 -15.03 8.52
CA GLY A 180 14.18 -14.10 7.98
C GLY A 180 15.07 -13.50 9.05
N LEU A 181 16.30 -13.21 8.65
CA LEU A 181 17.32 -12.52 9.45
C LEU A 181 18.03 -11.52 8.57
N LYS A 182 18.11 -10.26 9.02
CA LYS A 182 18.91 -9.20 8.42
C LYS A 182 19.85 -8.63 9.45
N THR A 183 21.09 -8.42 9.06
CA THR A 183 22.07 -7.67 9.85
C THR A 183 22.66 -6.57 9.00
N ARG A 184 22.85 -5.37 9.57
CA ARG A 184 23.47 -4.23 8.91
C ARG A 184 24.34 -3.48 9.89
N TYR A 185 25.52 -3.12 9.44
CA TYR A 185 26.44 -2.25 10.17
C TYR A 185 26.54 -0.89 9.47
N GLU A 186 26.36 0.19 10.21
CA GLU A 186 26.50 1.55 9.72
C GLU A 186 27.75 2.22 10.29
N GLY A 187 28.79 2.32 9.46
CA GLY A 187 29.99 3.09 9.73
C GLY A 187 29.78 4.59 9.42
N SER A 188 30.83 5.39 9.58
CA SER A 188 30.80 6.83 9.26
C SER A 188 30.73 7.12 7.76
N ALA A 189 31.43 6.30 6.95
CA ALA A 189 31.51 6.45 5.50
C ALA A 189 30.94 5.26 4.72
N PHE A 190 30.58 4.18 5.39
CA PHE A 190 30.08 2.98 4.73
C PHE A 190 28.97 2.30 5.55
N ALA A 191 28.11 1.57 4.87
CA ALA A 191 27.23 0.60 5.50
C ALA A 191 27.31 -0.72 4.74
N LEU A 192 27.23 -1.83 5.48
CA LEU A 192 27.24 -3.18 4.92
C LEU A 192 26.18 -4.02 5.64
N GLY A 193 25.39 -4.76 4.87
CA GLY A 193 24.35 -5.63 5.41
C GLY A 193 24.24 -6.95 4.68
N GLY A 194 23.72 -7.94 5.40
CA GLY A 194 23.43 -9.26 4.86
C GLY A 194 22.05 -9.72 5.32
N THR A 195 21.34 -10.41 4.45
CA THR A 195 19.98 -10.91 4.67
C THR A 195 19.88 -12.37 4.28
N VAL A 196 19.20 -13.15 5.09
CA VAL A 196 18.76 -14.51 4.77
C VAL A 196 17.25 -14.56 4.97
N PHE A 197 16.54 -15.01 3.96
CA PHE A 197 15.09 -15.24 4.02
C PHE A 197 14.76 -16.62 3.49
N ALA A 198 13.94 -17.38 4.21
CA ALA A 198 13.49 -18.70 3.80
C ALA A 198 11.97 -18.77 3.92
N ALA A 199 11.30 -19.30 2.91
CA ALA A 199 9.88 -19.55 2.94
C ALA A 199 9.54 -20.91 2.34
N ARG A 200 8.54 -21.59 2.91
CA ARG A 200 8.12 -22.91 2.47
C ARG A 200 6.62 -23.09 2.65
N ASP A 201 5.99 -23.68 1.62
CA ASP A 201 4.62 -24.13 1.69
C ASP A 201 4.54 -25.42 2.53
N ARG A 202 3.55 -25.52 3.38
CA ARG A 202 3.27 -26.74 4.16
C ARG A 202 2.46 -27.69 3.32
N ASP A 203 3.01 -28.89 3.16
CA ASP A 203 2.32 -30.01 2.55
C ASP A 203 1.37 -30.61 3.61
N GLY A 204 0.10 -30.21 3.57
CA GLY A 204 -0.97 -30.73 4.43
C GLY A 204 -2.00 -31.48 3.59
N ARG A 205 -2.95 -32.15 4.24
CA ARG A 205 -4.11 -32.74 3.55
C ARG A 205 -4.83 -31.65 2.76
N ILE A 206 -4.71 -31.70 1.43
CA ILE A 206 -5.26 -30.73 0.51
C ILE A 206 -6.58 -31.28 0.01
N SER A 207 -7.64 -30.49 0.05
CA SER A 207 -8.98 -30.85 -0.41
C SER A 207 -9.22 -30.56 -1.88
N PHE A 208 -8.16 -30.24 -2.65
CA PHE A 208 -8.27 -29.96 -4.08
C PHE A 208 -7.28 -30.78 -4.90
N ASP A 209 -7.63 -31.05 -6.15
CA ASP A 209 -6.77 -31.76 -7.09
C ASP A 209 -5.65 -30.81 -7.54
N ILE A 210 -4.44 -31.08 -7.06
CA ILE A 210 -3.23 -30.29 -7.31
C ILE A 210 -2.89 -30.28 -8.81
N ASP A 211 -2.95 -31.42 -9.44
CA ASP A 211 -2.52 -31.57 -10.83
C ASP A 211 -3.53 -30.95 -11.78
N ALA A 212 -4.82 -31.03 -11.49
CA ALA A 212 -5.87 -30.37 -12.26
C ALA A 212 -5.81 -28.83 -12.16
N LEU A 213 -5.40 -28.30 -11.03
CA LEU A 213 -5.28 -26.84 -10.81
C LEU A 213 -3.90 -26.29 -11.17
N GLY A 214 -2.87 -27.12 -11.36
CA GLY A 214 -1.51 -26.71 -11.61
C GLY A 214 -0.87 -25.91 -10.47
N ILE A 215 -1.35 -26.10 -9.22
CA ILE A 215 -0.88 -25.35 -8.03
C ILE A 215 0.00 -26.29 -7.19
N TYR A 216 1.30 -26.01 -7.17
CA TYR A 216 2.28 -26.85 -6.49
C TYR A 216 2.83 -26.15 -5.22
N PRO A 217 3.16 -26.92 -4.17
CA PRO A 217 3.79 -26.37 -2.98
C PRO A 217 5.21 -25.92 -3.29
N LYS A 218 5.58 -24.72 -2.89
CA LYS A 218 6.85 -24.07 -3.24
C LYS A 218 7.77 -23.91 -2.03
N GLY A 219 9.07 -23.88 -2.31
CA GLY A 219 10.12 -23.56 -1.35
C GLY A 219 11.09 -22.53 -1.91
N ASN A 220 11.54 -21.60 -1.07
CA ASN A 220 12.47 -20.55 -1.47
C ASN A 220 13.45 -20.25 -0.34
N ILE A 221 14.73 -20.07 -0.70
CA ILE A 221 15.74 -19.45 0.15
C ILE A 221 16.34 -18.31 -0.64
N ALA A 222 16.20 -17.09 -0.13
CA ALA A 222 16.75 -15.89 -0.72
C ALA A 222 17.84 -15.30 0.19
N LEU A 223 19.00 -15.04 -0.39
CA LEU A 223 20.13 -14.38 0.24
C LEU A 223 20.27 -12.98 -0.34
N GLY A 224 20.55 -11.99 0.50
CA GLY A 224 20.79 -10.61 0.09
C GLY A 224 22.06 -10.06 0.70
N ILE A 225 22.80 -9.27 -0.06
CA ILE A 225 23.92 -8.46 0.40
C ILE A 225 23.64 -7.04 -0.03
N GLU A 226 23.76 -6.09 0.88
CA GLU A 226 23.63 -4.65 0.61
C GLU A 226 24.86 -3.91 1.11
N GLY A 227 25.32 -2.94 0.34
CA GLY A 227 26.44 -2.08 0.71
C GLY A 227 26.24 -0.66 0.25
N SER A 228 26.71 0.30 1.02
CA SER A 228 26.83 1.69 0.56
C SER A 228 28.12 2.29 1.06
N LEU A 229 28.76 3.12 0.21
CA LEU A 229 30.03 3.76 0.48
C LEU A 229 29.94 5.23 0.07
N SER A 230 30.28 6.13 0.98
CA SER A 230 30.47 7.55 0.72
C SER A 230 31.98 7.80 0.54
N LEU A 231 32.44 7.81 -0.71
CA LEU A 231 33.87 7.98 -1.05
C LEU A 231 34.37 9.37 -0.68
N ILE A 232 33.56 10.38 -0.97
CA ILE A 232 33.75 11.78 -0.56
C ILE A 232 32.38 12.30 -0.13
N LYS A 233 32.36 13.49 0.48
CA LYS A 233 31.14 14.08 1.08
C LYS A 233 29.89 13.99 0.18
N ASP A 234 30.07 14.12 -1.12
CA ASP A 234 28.98 14.28 -2.08
C ASP A 234 28.86 13.12 -3.10
N LEU A 235 29.76 12.11 -3.02
CA LEU A 235 29.76 10.94 -3.90
C LEU A 235 29.39 9.68 -3.12
N LYS A 236 28.26 9.08 -3.46
CA LYS A 236 27.73 7.87 -2.84
C LYS A 236 27.64 6.73 -3.85
N LEU A 237 28.16 5.58 -3.48
CA LEU A 237 28.01 4.31 -4.18
C LEU A 237 27.10 3.40 -3.37
N SER A 238 26.17 2.69 -3.99
CA SER A 238 25.35 1.64 -3.36
C SER A 238 25.33 0.40 -4.23
N LEU A 239 25.32 -0.75 -3.58
CA LEU A 239 25.28 -2.07 -4.21
C LEU A 239 24.28 -2.95 -3.47
N GLU A 240 23.43 -3.63 -4.21
CA GLU A 240 22.52 -4.66 -3.70
C GLU A 240 22.63 -5.89 -4.58
N TYR A 241 22.81 -7.05 -3.95
CA TYR A 241 22.87 -8.33 -4.62
C TYR A 241 21.91 -9.31 -3.97
N GLY A 242 21.19 -10.06 -4.78
CA GLY A 242 20.25 -11.09 -4.36
C GLY A 242 20.53 -12.42 -5.05
N LEU A 243 20.50 -13.50 -4.27
CA LEU A 243 20.54 -14.89 -4.76
C LEU A 243 19.26 -15.59 -4.30
N SER A 244 18.48 -16.11 -5.22
CA SER A 244 17.29 -16.90 -4.91
C SER A 244 17.46 -18.35 -5.34
N ARG A 245 17.36 -19.24 -4.37
CA ARG A 245 17.20 -20.68 -4.57
C ARG A 245 15.71 -20.99 -4.54
N MET A 246 15.14 -21.36 -5.68
CA MET A 246 13.70 -21.63 -5.83
C MET A 246 13.45 -23.11 -6.14
N GLN A 247 12.51 -23.69 -5.44
CA GLN A 247 11.93 -25.00 -5.71
C GLN A 247 10.45 -24.80 -6.03
N GLN A 248 10.10 -24.98 -7.30
CA GLN A 248 8.73 -24.69 -7.79
C GLN A 248 7.72 -25.75 -7.38
N ASP A 249 8.18 -26.98 -7.13
CA ASP A 249 7.38 -28.08 -6.60
C ASP A 249 8.19 -28.83 -5.55
N LEU A 250 7.74 -28.81 -4.31
CA LEU A 250 8.42 -29.52 -3.19
C LEU A 250 8.36 -31.04 -3.32
N ARG A 251 7.56 -31.59 -4.21
CA ARG A 251 7.49 -33.02 -4.54
C ARG A 251 8.63 -33.44 -5.47
N SER A 252 9.20 -32.47 -6.23
CA SER A 252 10.36 -32.66 -7.08
C SER A 252 11.65 -32.33 -6.34
N THR A 253 12.76 -32.92 -6.76
CA THR A 253 14.12 -32.57 -6.30
C THR A 253 14.73 -31.42 -7.07
N GLU A 254 14.05 -30.92 -8.11
CA GLU A 254 14.56 -29.86 -8.96
C GLU A 254 14.61 -28.53 -8.25
N VAL A 255 15.76 -27.87 -8.35
CA VAL A 255 16.03 -26.58 -7.73
C VAL A 255 16.69 -25.67 -8.75
N SER A 256 16.21 -24.44 -8.82
CA SER A 256 16.78 -23.39 -9.68
C SER A 256 17.42 -22.29 -8.85
N TYR A 257 18.49 -21.70 -9.39
CA TYR A 257 19.19 -20.57 -8.79
C TYR A 257 19.13 -19.37 -9.72
N TYR A 258 18.82 -18.21 -9.16
CA TYR A 258 18.65 -16.97 -9.90
C TYR A 258 19.34 -15.82 -9.16
N HIS A 259 19.84 -14.85 -9.93
CA HIS A 259 20.59 -13.71 -9.42
C HIS A 259 19.87 -12.40 -9.71
N ALA A 260 20.06 -11.44 -8.82
CA ALA A 260 19.66 -10.06 -9.00
C ALA A 260 20.77 -9.15 -8.51
N LEU A 261 21.07 -8.09 -9.26
CA LEU A 261 22.11 -7.12 -8.94
C LEU A 261 21.61 -5.72 -9.22
N ARG A 262 21.85 -4.79 -8.29
CA ARG A 262 21.68 -3.37 -8.48
C ARG A 262 22.88 -2.61 -7.97
N ALA A 263 23.37 -1.67 -8.77
CA ALA A 263 24.46 -0.79 -8.43
C ALA A 263 24.08 0.65 -8.82
N ASP A 264 24.18 1.57 -7.88
CA ASP A 264 23.88 2.97 -8.09
C ASP A 264 25.08 3.84 -7.66
N VAL A 265 25.42 4.84 -8.48
CA VAL A 265 26.40 5.88 -8.16
C VAL A 265 25.68 7.20 -8.21
N SER A 266 25.81 8.03 -7.19
CA SER A 266 25.21 9.37 -7.17
C SER A 266 26.21 10.41 -6.68
N TYR A 267 26.22 11.56 -7.37
CA TYR A 267 27.06 12.71 -7.05
C TYR A 267 26.20 13.97 -6.90
N SER A 268 26.36 14.63 -5.76
CA SER A 268 25.63 15.86 -5.45
C SER A 268 26.57 17.07 -5.56
N PHE A 269 26.17 18.13 -6.29
CA PHE A 269 26.97 19.34 -6.49
C PHE A 269 26.07 20.54 -6.73
N LEU A 270 26.33 21.65 -6.08
CA LEU A 270 25.62 22.93 -6.29
C LEU A 270 24.09 22.81 -6.35
N GLY A 271 23.51 21.98 -5.49
CA GLY A 271 22.06 21.74 -5.46
C GLY A 271 21.53 20.81 -6.56
N ASN A 272 22.43 20.21 -7.36
CA ASN A 272 22.10 19.15 -8.31
C ASN A 272 22.48 17.78 -7.73
N THR A 273 21.77 16.74 -8.12
CA THR A 273 22.21 15.36 -7.94
C THR A 273 22.16 14.64 -9.29
N LEU A 274 23.30 14.09 -9.68
CA LEU A 274 23.43 13.25 -10.87
C LEU A 274 23.70 11.81 -10.42
N GLY A 275 23.01 10.85 -11.00
CA GLY A 275 23.19 9.43 -10.65
C GLY A 275 23.18 8.54 -11.88
N VAL A 276 23.90 7.42 -11.78
CA VAL A 276 23.85 6.33 -12.75
C VAL A 276 23.46 5.08 -11.99
N GLY A 277 22.44 4.37 -12.47
CA GLY A 277 21.95 3.11 -11.90
C GLY A 277 22.05 2.00 -12.92
N TYR A 278 22.51 0.85 -12.47
CA TYR A 278 22.49 -0.40 -13.20
C TYR A 278 21.73 -1.45 -12.41
N GLU A 279 20.79 -2.14 -13.05
CA GLU A 279 20.04 -3.21 -12.43
C GLU A 279 19.89 -4.37 -13.41
N ARG A 280 20.15 -5.59 -12.94
CA ARG A 280 19.95 -6.82 -13.70
C ARG A 280 19.27 -7.85 -12.83
N ILE A 281 18.20 -8.46 -13.33
CA ILE A 281 17.46 -9.52 -12.65
C ILE A 281 17.27 -10.68 -13.62
N ASP A 282 17.73 -11.86 -13.22
CA ASP A 282 17.67 -13.06 -14.05
C ASP A 282 16.23 -13.47 -14.39
N PRO A 283 16.00 -14.09 -15.55
CA PRO A 283 14.76 -14.76 -15.88
C PRO A 283 14.39 -15.80 -14.81
N GLY A 284 13.14 -15.77 -14.35
CA GLY A 284 12.67 -16.69 -13.32
C GLY A 284 13.05 -16.30 -11.88
N TYR A 285 13.83 -15.23 -11.66
CA TYR A 285 14.06 -14.74 -10.31
C TYR A 285 12.74 -14.44 -9.60
N ALA A 286 12.57 -15.01 -8.43
CA ALA A 286 11.41 -14.76 -7.58
C ALA A 286 11.80 -14.97 -6.12
N THR A 287 11.12 -14.29 -5.22
CA THR A 287 11.15 -14.54 -3.79
C THR A 287 9.74 -14.73 -3.26
N LEU A 288 9.55 -15.70 -2.39
CA LEU A 288 8.28 -15.89 -1.69
C LEU A 288 8.05 -14.86 -0.57
N GLY A 289 9.00 -13.95 -0.37
CA GLY A 289 8.93 -12.80 0.53
C GLY A 289 8.38 -11.52 -0.11
N ALA A 290 7.91 -11.60 -1.35
CA ALA A 290 7.22 -10.51 -2.03
C ALA A 290 5.92 -11.03 -2.67
N TYR A 291 4.90 -10.17 -2.77
CA TYR A 291 3.65 -10.56 -3.46
C TYR A 291 3.84 -10.71 -4.96
N TYR A 292 4.72 -9.91 -5.49
CA TYR A 292 5.03 -9.88 -6.90
C TYR A 292 6.50 -9.50 -7.11
N PHE A 293 7.09 -10.01 -8.19
CA PHE A 293 8.46 -9.74 -8.58
C PHE A 293 8.61 -9.59 -10.09
N ASN A 294 9.16 -8.45 -10.54
CA ASN A 294 9.58 -8.27 -11.93
C ASN A 294 10.94 -8.93 -12.13
N ASN A 295 11.08 -9.72 -13.18
CA ASN A 295 12.32 -10.39 -13.52
C ASN A 295 12.60 -10.33 -15.02
N ASP A 296 13.71 -10.94 -15.46
CA ASP A 296 14.12 -11.02 -16.86
C ASP A 296 14.32 -9.65 -17.50
N TYR A 297 15.11 -8.79 -16.83
CA TYR A 297 15.49 -7.52 -17.42
C TYR A 297 16.86 -7.02 -16.96
N GLU A 298 17.44 -6.16 -17.76
CA GLU A 298 18.64 -5.37 -17.46
C GLU A 298 18.35 -3.90 -17.81
N ASN A 299 18.60 -3.03 -16.84
CA ASN A 299 18.40 -1.59 -16.93
C ASN A 299 19.72 -0.84 -16.74
N LEU A 300 19.96 0.16 -17.58
CA LEU A 300 20.95 1.20 -17.33
C LEU A 300 20.24 2.55 -17.32
N THR A 301 20.27 3.26 -16.21
CA THR A 301 19.52 4.52 -16.01
C THR A 301 20.45 5.65 -15.63
N LEU A 302 20.13 6.84 -16.13
CA LEU A 302 20.70 8.13 -15.73
C LEU A 302 19.63 8.88 -14.93
N ASN A 303 19.99 9.36 -13.76
CA ASN A 303 19.11 10.07 -12.85
C ASN A 303 19.63 11.49 -12.64
N TYR A 304 18.76 12.48 -12.69
CA TYR A 304 19.09 13.87 -12.41
C TYR A 304 18.01 14.48 -11.55
N SER A 305 18.39 15.17 -10.49
CA SER A 305 17.44 15.95 -9.70
C SER A 305 18.01 17.31 -9.32
N ARG A 306 17.12 18.30 -9.30
CA ARG A 306 17.46 19.69 -8.93
C ARG A 306 16.26 20.39 -8.33
N SER A 307 16.54 21.24 -7.34
CA SER A 307 15.61 22.23 -6.84
C SER A 307 16.07 23.63 -7.27
N LEU A 308 15.16 24.40 -7.84
CA LEU A 308 15.41 25.72 -8.44
C LEU A 308 14.52 26.77 -7.78
N PHE A 309 14.96 28.05 -7.83
CA PHE A 309 14.17 29.21 -7.38
C PHE A 309 13.71 29.07 -5.92
N ASP A 310 14.63 28.79 -5.00
CA ASP A 310 14.33 28.57 -3.56
C ASP A 310 13.25 27.48 -3.35
N SER A 311 13.42 26.36 -4.05
CA SER A 311 12.52 25.20 -4.01
C SER A 311 11.12 25.41 -4.60
N LYS A 312 10.90 26.52 -5.34
CA LYS A 312 9.64 26.74 -6.07
C LYS A 312 9.46 25.81 -7.28
N LEU A 313 10.55 25.32 -7.84
CA LEU A 313 10.55 24.32 -8.90
C LEU A 313 11.45 23.15 -8.49
N SER A 314 10.87 21.97 -8.34
CA SER A 314 11.59 20.73 -8.14
C SER A 314 11.51 19.88 -9.41
N LEU A 315 12.65 19.36 -9.84
CA LEU A 315 12.77 18.53 -11.03
C LEU A 315 13.49 17.23 -10.65
N ALA A 316 12.90 16.09 -10.97
CA ALA A 316 13.57 14.80 -10.92
C ALA A 316 13.32 14.06 -12.24
N LEU A 317 14.41 13.69 -12.90
CA LEU A 317 14.42 13.01 -14.18
C LEU A 317 15.16 11.68 -14.01
N SER A 318 14.61 10.63 -14.58
CA SER A 318 15.28 9.35 -14.76
C SER A 318 15.05 8.90 -16.19
N GLY A 319 16.11 8.45 -16.85
CA GLY A 319 16.00 7.93 -18.22
C GLY A 319 17.02 6.84 -18.45
N GLY A 320 16.64 5.80 -19.17
CA GLY A 320 17.53 4.69 -19.39
C GLY A 320 17.05 3.71 -20.45
N LEU A 321 17.87 2.72 -20.66
CA LEU A 321 17.61 1.63 -21.59
C LEU A 321 17.37 0.36 -20.79
N GLN A 322 16.25 -0.30 -21.10
CA GLN A 322 15.93 -1.63 -20.59
C GLN A 322 15.96 -2.62 -21.74
N ARG A 323 16.57 -3.78 -21.47
CA ARG A 323 16.40 -4.95 -22.31
C ARG A 323 15.83 -6.10 -21.49
N ASP A 324 15.02 -6.93 -22.12
CA ASP A 324 14.52 -8.19 -21.57
C ASP A 324 15.06 -9.37 -22.39
N ASP A 325 14.54 -10.57 -22.07
CA ASP A 325 14.95 -11.82 -22.69
C ASP A 325 16.46 -12.08 -22.57
N LEU A 326 16.94 -12.04 -21.34
CA LEU A 326 18.38 -12.19 -21.02
C LEU A 326 18.93 -13.57 -21.38
N MET A 327 18.08 -14.60 -21.56
CA MET A 327 18.45 -15.95 -22.00
C MET A 327 18.21 -16.22 -23.48
N GLY A 328 17.63 -15.28 -24.23
CA GLY A 328 17.35 -15.48 -25.65
C GLY A 328 16.29 -16.55 -25.94
N GLN A 329 15.34 -16.73 -25.03
CA GLN A 329 14.29 -17.78 -25.13
C GLN A 329 12.96 -17.26 -25.65
N LYS A 330 12.79 -15.93 -25.73
CA LYS A 330 11.58 -15.30 -26.26
C LYS A 330 11.68 -15.16 -27.78
N LEU A 331 10.53 -15.15 -28.43
CA LEU A 331 10.44 -14.97 -29.88
C LEU A 331 10.94 -13.61 -30.35
N GLU A 332 10.92 -12.59 -29.48
CA GLU A 332 11.40 -11.23 -29.76
C GLU A 332 12.15 -10.65 -28.57
N HIS A 333 13.33 -10.09 -28.84
CA HIS A 333 14.07 -9.30 -27.88
C HIS A 333 13.51 -7.89 -27.77
N ASN A 334 13.25 -7.45 -26.56
CA ASN A 334 12.69 -6.12 -26.34
C ASN A 334 13.77 -5.19 -25.80
N LYS A 335 14.06 -4.14 -26.57
CA LYS A 335 14.82 -3.00 -26.09
C LYS A 335 13.88 -1.81 -26.01
N ARG A 336 13.71 -1.26 -24.84
CA ARG A 336 12.84 -0.09 -24.65
C ARG A 336 13.52 0.99 -23.85
N PHE A 337 13.11 2.21 -24.10
CA PHE A 337 13.42 3.32 -23.23
C PHE A 337 12.53 3.24 -21.99
N VAL A 338 13.12 3.37 -20.81
CA VAL A 338 12.42 3.49 -19.53
C VAL A 338 12.79 4.82 -18.91
N GLY A 339 11.84 5.47 -18.26
CA GLY A 339 12.12 6.75 -17.65
C GLY A 339 10.99 7.25 -16.76
N SER A 340 11.34 8.20 -15.92
CA SER A 340 10.38 8.96 -15.13
C SER A 340 10.72 10.44 -15.14
N VAL A 341 9.69 11.25 -15.10
CA VAL A 341 9.78 12.70 -14.96
C VAL A 341 8.87 13.09 -13.80
N GLN A 342 9.42 13.78 -12.83
CA GLN A 342 8.65 14.38 -11.75
C GLN A 342 8.98 15.87 -11.70
N VAL A 343 7.95 16.70 -11.80
CA VAL A 343 8.05 18.15 -11.75
C VAL A 343 7.08 18.64 -10.69
N GLY A 344 7.58 19.38 -9.73
CA GLY A 344 6.77 20.10 -8.75
C GLY A 344 7.00 21.60 -8.93
N PHE A 345 5.94 22.37 -9.09
CA PHE A 345 5.99 23.80 -9.30
C PHE A 345 5.08 24.53 -8.32
N THR A 346 5.67 25.27 -7.40
CA THR A 346 4.97 26.04 -6.36
C THR A 346 5.57 27.45 -6.31
N PRO A 347 5.25 28.30 -7.33
CA PRO A 347 5.83 29.64 -7.44
C PRO A 347 5.36 30.58 -6.31
N SER A 348 4.19 30.30 -5.76
CA SER A 348 3.57 31.06 -4.66
C SER A 348 2.68 30.17 -3.81
N GLU A 349 2.23 30.66 -2.67
CA GLU A 349 1.24 29.96 -1.85
C GLU A 349 -0.11 29.78 -2.55
N ALA A 350 -0.37 30.56 -3.60
CA ALA A 350 -1.63 30.52 -4.33
C ALA A 350 -1.65 29.47 -5.45
N LEU A 351 -0.51 29.05 -5.96
CA LEU A 351 -0.44 28.12 -7.08
C LEU A 351 0.51 26.97 -6.78
N SER A 352 0.01 25.75 -6.90
CA SER A 352 0.80 24.53 -6.91
C SER A 352 0.43 23.67 -8.11
N ALA A 353 1.42 23.09 -8.74
CA ALA A 353 1.24 22.13 -9.81
C ALA A 353 2.25 21.00 -9.66
N SER A 354 1.85 19.78 -9.96
CA SER A 354 2.78 18.67 -10.07
C SER A 354 2.47 17.82 -11.28
N VAL A 355 3.51 17.22 -11.83
CA VAL A 355 3.44 16.26 -12.94
C VAL A 355 4.37 15.11 -12.62
N SER A 356 3.86 13.91 -12.68
CA SER A 356 4.61 12.67 -12.55
C SER A 356 4.31 11.77 -13.75
N LEU A 357 5.34 11.43 -14.50
CA LEU A 357 5.28 10.50 -15.62
C LEU A 357 6.25 9.37 -15.35
N SER A 358 5.83 8.13 -15.59
CA SER A 358 6.68 6.95 -15.44
C SER A 358 6.40 5.93 -16.55
N SER A 359 7.45 5.36 -17.09
CA SER A 359 7.42 4.23 -18.02
C SER A 359 8.06 2.96 -17.45
N PHE A 360 8.33 2.94 -16.14
CA PHE A 360 8.80 1.74 -15.47
C PHE A 360 7.66 0.75 -15.27
N GLN A 361 7.93 -0.53 -15.52
CA GLN A 361 6.99 -1.58 -15.15
C GLN A 361 6.83 -1.66 -13.64
N SER A 362 5.61 -1.52 -13.18
CA SER A 362 5.28 -1.71 -11.76
C SER A 362 3.92 -2.38 -11.63
N TYR A 363 3.70 -3.09 -10.52
CA TYR A 363 2.37 -3.55 -10.15
C TYR A 363 1.71 -2.52 -9.25
N ARG A 364 0.52 -2.14 -9.61
CA ARG A 364 -0.31 -1.22 -8.85
C ARG A 364 -1.74 -1.75 -8.78
N ASN A 365 -2.38 -1.50 -7.67
CA ASN A 365 -3.81 -1.74 -7.54
C ASN A 365 -4.57 -0.65 -8.31
N LEU A 366 -5.21 -1.03 -9.42
CA LEU A 366 -6.07 -0.12 -10.19
C LEU A 366 -7.46 -0.13 -9.57
N LYS A 367 -7.76 0.86 -8.76
CA LYS A 367 -9.16 1.16 -8.39
C LYS A 367 -9.83 1.92 -9.52
N SER A 368 -11.06 1.52 -9.84
CA SER A 368 -11.93 2.34 -10.68
C SER A 368 -12.16 3.69 -10.01
N SER A 369 -11.91 4.79 -10.71
CA SER A 369 -12.16 6.15 -10.19
C SER A 369 -13.62 6.39 -9.83
N PHE A 370 -14.53 5.56 -10.34
CA PHE A 370 -15.96 5.64 -10.07
C PHE A 370 -16.36 5.05 -8.73
N ASP A 371 -15.59 4.11 -8.20
CA ASP A 371 -15.79 3.62 -6.83
C ASP A 371 -15.59 4.76 -5.81
N TYR A 372 -14.80 5.76 -6.15
CA TYR A 372 -14.61 6.95 -5.33
C TYR A 372 -15.86 7.84 -5.23
N ILE A 373 -16.61 7.98 -6.32
CA ILE A 373 -17.88 8.74 -6.36
C ILE A 373 -19.00 7.96 -5.67
N ASN A 374 -18.96 6.64 -5.75
CA ASN A 374 -20.02 5.73 -5.31
C ASN A 374 -19.84 5.22 -3.89
N ALA A 375 -19.45 6.04 -2.95
CA ALA A 375 -19.34 5.72 -1.54
C ALA A 375 -18.38 4.57 -1.22
N ARG A 376 -17.30 4.89 -0.54
CA ARG A 376 -16.42 3.90 0.10
C ARG A 376 -17.24 3.04 1.04
N THR A 377 -17.51 1.82 0.64
CA THR A 377 -18.06 0.82 1.53
C THR A 377 -16.91 0.05 2.17
N PRO A 378 -17.11 -0.60 3.32
CA PRO A 378 -16.10 -1.46 3.91
C PRO A 378 -15.62 -2.61 2.99
N TYR A 379 -16.36 -2.90 1.93
CA TYR A 379 -16.03 -3.91 0.91
C TYR A 379 -15.03 -3.44 -0.14
N ASP A 380 -14.81 -2.15 -0.30
CA ASP A 380 -13.86 -1.60 -1.29
C ASP A 380 -12.43 -2.10 -1.08
N ASN A 381 -12.11 -2.55 0.13
CA ASN A 381 -10.80 -3.13 0.46
C ASN A 381 -10.70 -4.63 0.15
N LEU A 382 -11.80 -5.32 -0.09
CA LEU A 382 -11.86 -6.77 -0.31
C LEU A 382 -11.93 -7.12 -1.80
N ASP A 383 -12.68 -6.32 -2.59
CA ASP A 383 -12.88 -6.56 -4.01
C ASP A 383 -11.74 -6.05 -4.91
N THR A 384 -10.75 -5.37 -4.36
CA THR A 384 -9.86 -4.51 -5.13
C THR A 384 -8.42 -4.95 -5.23
N LEU A 385 -8.09 -6.17 -4.90
CA LEU A 385 -6.74 -6.72 -5.09
C LEU A 385 -6.53 -7.28 -6.51
N GLN A 386 -7.09 -6.62 -7.50
CA GLN A 386 -6.67 -6.81 -8.87
C GLN A 386 -5.36 -6.04 -9.07
N PHE A 387 -4.24 -6.75 -8.92
CA PHE A 387 -2.94 -6.22 -9.30
C PHE A 387 -2.86 -6.21 -10.83
N THR A 388 -2.74 -5.03 -11.40
CA THR A 388 -2.49 -4.86 -12.82
C THR A 388 -1.07 -4.36 -13.04
N GLN A 389 -0.37 -4.96 -13.97
CA GLN A 389 0.96 -4.52 -14.35
C GLN A 389 0.87 -3.17 -15.08
N LEU A 390 1.40 -2.10 -14.46
CA LEU A 390 1.49 -0.80 -15.09
C LEU A 390 2.73 -0.71 -15.98
N SER A 391 2.53 -0.36 -17.24
CA SER A 391 3.60 -0.09 -18.18
C SER A 391 3.92 1.41 -18.28
N HIS A 392 2.88 2.25 -18.21
CA HIS A 392 3.00 3.71 -18.24
C HIS A 392 2.01 4.34 -17.29
N SER A 393 2.43 5.39 -16.62
CA SER A 393 1.54 6.25 -15.83
C SER A 393 1.90 7.73 -16.02
N LEU A 394 0.88 8.56 -16.05
CA LEU A 394 0.98 10.02 -16.00
C LEU A 394 -0.05 10.49 -14.98
N ASP A 395 0.42 11.21 -13.98
CA ASP A 395 -0.42 11.90 -13.01
C ASP A 395 -0.03 13.37 -13.01
N ALA A 396 -1.00 14.26 -13.16
CA ALA A 396 -0.80 15.70 -13.10
C ALA A 396 -1.90 16.33 -12.24
N ASP A 397 -1.52 17.26 -11.41
CA ASP A 397 -2.45 18.04 -10.59
C ASP A 397 -2.06 19.52 -10.61
N ILE A 398 -3.08 20.38 -10.60
CA ILE A 398 -2.96 21.81 -10.47
C ILE A 398 -3.98 22.26 -9.43
N SER A 399 -3.52 23.06 -8.49
CA SER A 399 -4.38 23.74 -7.52
C SER A 399 -4.06 25.23 -7.53
N TRP A 400 -5.04 26.03 -7.84
CA TRP A 400 -4.92 27.48 -7.92
C TRP A 400 -5.92 28.15 -6.99
N ARG A 401 -5.40 28.83 -5.99
CA ARG A 401 -6.17 29.68 -5.09
C ARG A 401 -6.38 31.03 -5.74
N LEU A 402 -7.56 31.20 -6.35
CA LEU A 402 -7.93 32.41 -7.09
C LEU A 402 -8.11 33.63 -6.17
N LYS A 403 -8.64 33.39 -4.97
CA LYS A 403 -8.87 34.43 -3.97
C LYS A 403 -8.70 33.85 -2.57
N GLN A 404 -8.08 34.60 -1.70
CA GLN A 404 -7.99 34.31 -0.28
C GLN A 404 -8.21 35.57 0.52
N SER A 405 -9.23 35.55 1.38
CA SER A 405 -9.52 36.59 2.34
C SER A 405 -10.04 35.95 3.62
N GLU A 406 -10.15 36.72 4.69
CA GLU A 406 -10.75 36.22 5.95
C GLU A 406 -12.18 35.69 5.76
N ALA A 407 -12.92 36.30 4.83
CA ALA A 407 -14.32 35.94 4.56
C ALA A 407 -14.47 34.75 3.63
N GLN A 408 -13.56 34.57 2.65
CA GLN A 408 -13.71 33.52 1.63
C GLN A 408 -12.38 33.08 1.03
N THR A 409 -12.34 31.80 0.66
CA THR A 409 -11.28 31.22 -0.18
C THR A 409 -11.90 30.60 -1.43
N GLN A 410 -11.32 30.87 -2.60
CA GLN A 410 -11.74 30.30 -3.87
C GLN A 410 -10.59 29.50 -4.46
N THR A 411 -10.82 28.24 -4.76
CA THR A 411 -9.81 27.33 -5.28
C THR A 411 -10.33 26.65 -6.55
N LEU A 412 -9.55 26.71 -7.60
CA LEU A 412 -9.73 25.92 -8.82
C LEU A 412 -8.71 24.81 -8.82
N SER A 413 -9.17 23.57 -9.02
CA SER A 413 -8.29 22.40 -9.10
C SER A 413 -8.58 21.60 -10.36
N ALA A 414 -7.52 21.03 -10.94
CA ALA A 414 -7.63 20.09 -12.04
C ALA A 414 -6.67 18.93 -11.78
N THR A 415 -7.12 17.71 -12.07
CA THR A 415 -6.34 16.48 -11.94
C THR A 415 -6.45 15.68 -13.22
N LEU A 416 -5.34 15.16 -13.69
CA LEU A 416 -5.26 14.24 -14.81
C LEU A 416 -4.51 13.00 -14.36
N SER A 417 -5.13 11.82 -14.56
CA SER A 417 -4.45 10.54 -14.38
C SER A 417 -4.59 9.71 -15.64
N TYR A 418 -3.49 9.17 -16.11
CA TYR A 418 -3.44 8.21 -17.21
C TYR A 418 -2.63 7.01 -16.77
N GLN A 419 -3.17 5.83 -17.02
CA GLN A 419 -2.51 4.56 -16.70
C GLN A 419 -2.70 3.59 -17.86
N GLU A 420 -1.62 2.94 -18.25
CA GLU A 420 -1.63 1.86 -19.21
C GLU A 420 -1.06 0.60 -18.56
N ALA A 421 -1.82 -0.47 -18.66
CA ALA A 421 -1.39 -1.81 -18.28
C ALA A 421 -1.42 -2.69 -19.52
N ALA A 422 -0.33 -3.36 -19.81
CA ALA A 422 -0.22 -4.26 -20.95
C ALA A 422 0.73 -5.39 -20.62
N ASP A 423 0.34 -6.62 -20.94
CA ASP A 423 1.29 -7.72 -21.02
C ASP A 423 1.91 -7.68 -22.41
N ARG A 424 3.18 -7.28 -22.46
CA ARG A 424 3.93 -7.12 -23.72
C ARG A 424 4.96 -8.22 -23.82
N GLN A 425 4.86 -8.99 -24.88
CA GLN A 425 5.96 -9.84 -25.36
C GLN A 425 6.60 -9.14 -26.56
N GLY A 426 7.69 -8.44 -26.34
CA GLY A 426 8.31 -7.61 -27.35
C GLY A 426 7.46 -6.39 -27.72
N ARG A 427 7.28 -6.16 -29.01
CA ARG A 427 6.33 -5.17 -29.52
C ARG A 427 4.89 -5.67 -29.55
N TYR A 428 4.70 -6.95 -29.26
CA TYR A 428 3.39 -7.59 -29.29
C TYR A 428 2.70 -7.43 -27.94
N ILE A 429 1.49 -6.87 -27.95
CA ILE A 429 0.60 -6.87 -26.82
C ILE A 429 -0.27 -8.10 -26.94
N GLN A 430 -0.32 -8.95 -25.93
CA GLN A 430 -1.20 -10.12 -25.92
C GLN A 430 -2.65 -9.65 -26.11
N PRO A 431 -3.42 -10.28 -27.03
CA PRO A 431 -4.81 -9.90 -27.25
C PRO A 431 -5.62 -9.97 -25.96
N GLY A 432 -6.34 -8.88 -25.64
CA GLY A 432 -7.13 -8.77 -24.41
C GLY A 432 -6.36 -8.30 -23.17
N GLN A 433 -5.04 -8.12 -23.23
CA GLN A 433 -4.21 -7.73 -22.10
C GLN A 433 -3.90 -6.22 -22.04
N LEU A 434 -4.33 -5.44 -23.04
CA LEU A 434 -4.18 -3.98 -23.03
C LEU A 434 -5.34 -3.34 -22.29
N SER A 435 -5.02 -2.65 -21.20
CA SER A 435 -5.95 -1.80 -20.46
C SER A 435 -5.39 -0.38 -20.39
N ARG A 436 -6.19 0.61 -20.72
CA ARG A 436 -5.88 2.04 -20.59
C ARG A 436 -6.95 2.71 -19.79
N PHE A 437 -6.53 3.50 -18.85
CA PHE A 437 -7.41 4.31 -18.04
C PHE A 437 -6.95 5.76 -18.09
N MET A 438 -7.87 6.67 -18.39
CA MET A 438 -7.65 8.11 -18.33
C MET A 438 -8.75 8.75 -17.51
N ASN A 439 -8.40 9.60 -16.58
CA ASN A 439 -9.34 10.38 -15.79
C ASN A 439 -8.92 11.84 -15.74
N LEU A 440 -9.85 12.74 -16.05
CA LEU A 440 -9.71 14.19 -15.94
C LEU A 440 -10.79 14.68 -14.99
N GLY A 441 -10.39 15.25 -13.88
CA GLY A 441 -11.25 15.91 -12.91
C GLY A 441 -10.97 17.40 -12.86
N THR A 442 -12.02 18.22 -12.84
CA THR A 442 -11.91 19.64 -12.55
C THR A 442 -12.87 20.00 -11.43
N SER A 443 -12.48 20.90 -10.55
CA SER A 443 -13.36 21.36 -9.48
C SER A 443 -13.08 22.83 -9.12
N TYR A 444 -14.14 23.53 -8.82
CA TYR A 444 -14.12 24.85 -8.21
C TYR A 444 -14.74 24.79 -6.82
N SER A 445 -13.99 25.24 -5.83
CA SER A 445 -14.40 25.26 -4.43
C SER A 445 -14.48 26.71 -3.93
N LEU A 446 -15.60 27.05 -3.35
CA LEU A 446 -15.86 28.31 -2.66
C LEU A 446 -16.05 28.02 -1.18
N ASP A 447 -15.10 28.40 -0.37
CA ASP A 447 -15.17 28.34 1.09
C ASP A 447 -15.56 29.72 1.63
N LEU A 448 -16.71 29.78 2.31
CA LEU A 448 -17.24 30.98 2.96
C LEU A 448 -17.00 30.85 4.47
N SER A 449 -15.85 31.35 4.92
CA SER A 449 -15.36 31.18 6.30
C SER A 449 -16.33 31.74 7.36
N VAL A 450 -16.98 32.86 7.03
CA VAL A 450 -17.97 33.52 7.95
C VAL A 450 -19.21 32.64 8.17
N LEU A 451 -19.60 31.87 7.16
CA LEU A 451 -20.79 31.00 7.20
C LEU A 451 -20.45 29.56 7.57
N ASP A 452 -19.16 29.25 7.73
CA ASP A 452 -18.67 27.87 7.84
C ASP A 452 -19.25 26.95 6.73
N LEU A 453 -19.33 27.48 5.50
CA LEU A 453 -19.97 26.86 4.34
C LEU A 453 -18.98 26.69 3.21
N THR A 454 -18.86 25.48 2.69
CA THR A 454 -18.07 25.17 1.50
C THR A 454 -19.00 24.65 0.40
N LEU A 455 -18.89 25.26 -0.78
CA LEU A 455 -19.56 24.84 -2.01
C LEU A 455 -18.51 24.36 -2.99
N THR A 456 -18.69 23.17 -3.56
CA THR A 456 -17.77 22.65 -4.58
C THR A 456 -18.56 22.14 -5.77
N GLY A 457 -18.28 22.71 -6.93
CA GLY A 457 -18.77 22.22 -8.22
C GLY A 457 -17.62 21.50 -8.94
N GLY A 458 -17.88 20.36 -9.52
CA GLY A 458 -16.88 19.58 -10.24
C GLY A 458 -17.42 18.97 -11.52
N PHE A 459 -16.51 18.62 -12.40
CA PHE A 459 -16.79 17.87 -13.61
C PHE A 459 -15.71 16.81 -13.80
N ASN A 460 -16.14 15.58 -14.09
CA ASN A 460 -15.24 14.45 -14.27
C ASN A 460 -15.44 13.80 -15.63
N VAL A 461 -14.34 13.43 -16.28
CA VAL A 461 -14.32 12.65 -17.52
C VAL A 461 -13.37 11.49 -17.31
N SER A 462 -13.85 10.27 -17.50
CA SER A 462 -13.04 9.07 -17.42
C SER A 462 -13.23 8.23 -18.68
N ASN A 463 -12.15 7.74 -19.22
CA ASN A 463 -12.14 6.83 -20.36
C ASN A 463 -11.38 5.56 -19.97
N ASN A 464 -12.08 4.44 -20.02
CA ASN A 464 -11.51 3.12 -19.76
C ASN A 464 -11.55 2.31 -21.08
N TYR A 465 -10.37 1.88 -21.52
CA TYR A 465 -10.22 1.01 -22.68
C TYR A 465 -9.70 -0.34 -22.19
N ALA A 466 -10.50 -1.38 -22.37
CA ALA A 466 -10.12 -2.76 -22.07
C ALA A 466 -10.83 -3.70 -23.07
N ASP A 467 -10.22 -4.81 -23.41
CA ASP A 467 -10.79 -5.83 -24.31
C ASP A 467 -11.32 -5.26 -25.63
N ARG A 468 -10.59 -4.30 -26.23
CA ARG A 468 -10.97 -3.59 -27.46
C ARG A 468 -12.23 -2.72 -27.35
N LYS A 469 -12.72 -2.49 -26.17
CA LYS A 469 -13.87 -1.62 -25.91
C LYS A 469 -13.44 -0.35 -25.19
N ALA A 470 -13.96 0.77 -25.62
CA ALA A 470 -13.78 2.06 -24.99
C ALA A 470 -15.05 2.45 -24.23
N VAL A 471 -14.94 2.64 -22.94
CA VAL A 471 -16.01 3.09 -22.06
C VAL A 471 -15.69 4.49 -21.57
N LEU A 472 -16.42 5.47 -22.07
CA LEU A 472 -16.33 6.85 -21.65
C LEU A 472 -17.40 7.13 -20.58
N THR A 473 -17.00 7.69 -19.45
CA THR A 473 -17.94 8.18 -18.44
C THR A 473 -17.65 9.64 -18.14
N LEU A 474 -18.68 10.45 -18.12
CA LEU A 474 -18.56 11.88 -17.85
C LEU A 474 -19.73 12.37 -17.01
N GLY A 475 -19.51 13.40 -16.21
CA GLY A 475 -20.60 14.00 -15.46
C GLY A 475 -20.20 15.08 -14.45
N PRO A 476 -21.14 15.96 -14.14
CA PRO A 476 -21.00 16.97 -13.11
C PRO A 476 -21.20 16.40 -11.70
N SER A 477 -20.63 17.09 -10.73
CA SER A 477 -20.87 16.90 -9.31
C SER A 477 -21.04 18.25 -8.60
N LEU A 478 -21.86 18.24 -7.57
CA LEU A 478 -22.06 19.38 -6.70
C LEU A 478 -22.03 18.89 -5.25
N SER A 479 -21.27 19.56 -4.41
CA SER A 479 -21.24 19.28 -2.98
C SER A 479 -21.37 20.56 -2.17
N LEU A 480 -22.08 20.43 -1.06
CA LEU A 480 -22.29 21.45 -0.05
C LEU A 480 -21.89 20.86 1.30
N ALA A 481 -20.98 21.53 2.00
CA ALA A 481 -20.59 21.17 3.35
C ALA A 481 -20.77 22.37 4.26
N LYS A 482 -21.40 22.16 5.42
CA LYS A 482 -21.62 23.21 6.40
C LYS A 482 -21.34 22.72 7.81
N ARG A 483 -20.73 23.60 8.61
CA ARG A 483 -20.49 23.35 10.03
C ARG A 483 -21.43 24.18 10.89
N PHE A 484 -21.96 23.55 11.92
CA PHE A 484 -22.88 24.13 12.89
C PHE A 484 -22.36 23.93 14.31
N LEU A 485 -23.02 24.54 15.29
CA LEU A 485 -22.78 24.34 16.71
C LEU A 485 -21.29 24.58 17.08
N LYS A 486 -20.74 25.73 16.68
CA LYS A 486 -19.32 26.06 16.87
C LYS A 486 -18.38 24.97 16.29
N LYS A 487 -18.71 24.48 15.10
CA LYS A 487 -17.98 23.44 14.36
C LYS A 487 -18.05 22.02 14.96
N GLN A 488 -18.93 21.80 15.93
CA GLN A 488 -19.15 20.46 16.51
C GLN A 488 -19.97 19.55 15.58
N LEU A 489 -20.91 20.11 14.83
CA LEU A 489 -21.71 19.39 13.85
C LEU A 489 -21.26 19.76 12.44
N SER A 490 -20.79 18.80 11.68
CA SER A 490 -20.49 18.92 10.25
C SER A 490 -21.55 18.18 9.44
N THR A 491 -22.09 18.82 8.43
CA THR A 491 -23.04 18.20 7.51
C THR A 491 -22.54 18.34 6.08
N GLY A 492 -22.87 17.39 5.24
CA GLY A 492 -22.52 17.40 3.83
C GLY A 492 -23.65 16.82 2.98
N LEU A 493 -23.87 17.41 1.84
CA LEU A 493 -24.74 16.90 0.79
C LEU A 493 -23.97 16.90 -0.50
N SER A 494 -23.95 15.79 -1.21
CA SER A 494 -23.34 15.69 -2.53
C SER A 494 -24.27 15.02 -3.53
N LEU A 495 -24.27 15.55 -4.73
CA LEU A 495 -25.02 15.09 -5.88
C LEU A 495 -24.04 14.85 -7.00
N SER A 496 -24.18 13.78 -7.74
CA SER A 496 -23.49 13.60 -9.02
C SER A 496 -24.37 12.89 -10.03
N TYR A 497 -24.15 13.26 -11.27
CA TYR A 497 -24.72 12.60 -12.44
C TYR A 497 -23.57 12.12 -13.31
N ASN A 498 -23.61 10.87 -13.75
CA ASN A 498 -22.63 10.32 -14.67
C ASN A 498 -23.34 9.63 -15.82
N GLU A 499 -22.89 9.92 -17.03
CA GLU A 499 -23.29 9.21 -18.23
C GLU A 499 -22.14 8.33 -18.72
N THR A 500 -22.42 7.06 -18.91
CA THR A 500 -21.46 6.10 -19.45
C THR A 500 -21.83 5.74 -20.89
N GLN A 501 -20.85 5.84 -21.79
CA GLN A 501 -20.97 5.51 -23.22
C GLN A 501 -19.95 4.43 -23.58
N GLU A 502 -20.36 3.45 -24.35
CA GLU A 502 -19.49 2.44 -24.96
C GLU A 502 -19.50 2.65 -26.49
N THR A 503 -18.32 2.89 -27.08
CA THR A 503 -18.17 3.13 -28.52
C THR A 503 -19.16 4.16 -29.10
N GLY A 504 -19.39 5.25 -28.36
CA GLY A 504 -20.31 6.33 -28.76
C GLY A 504 -21.79 6.07 -28.51
N HIS A 505 -22.15 4.89 -28.02
CA HIS A 505 -23.52 4.59 -27.63
C HIS A 505 -23.70 4.69 -26.13
N ARG A 506 -24.75 5.38 -25.70
CA ARG A 506 -25.08 5.49 -24.27
C ARG A 506 -25.36 4.09 -23.69
N LEU A 507 -24.60 3.71 -22.67
CA LEU A 507 -24.70 2.43 -21.97
C LEU A 507 -25.50 2.57 -20.68
N ALA A 508 -25.17 3.58 -19.87
CA ALA A 508 -25.79 3.77 -18.57
C ALA A 508 -25.83 5.25 -18.16
N GLN A 509 -26.77 5.57 -17.28
CA GLN A 509 -26.82 6.81 -16.52
C GLN A 509 -26.82 6.46 -15.05
N VAL A 510 -26.01 7.16 -14.26
CA VAL A 510 -25.87 6.95 -12.82
C VAL A 510 -26.12 8.24 -12.08
N TYR A 511 -27.08 8.21 -11.19
CA TYR A 511 -27.42 9.30 -10.27
C TYR A 511 -26.97 8.92 -8.87
N ASN A 512 -26.21 9.76 -8.23
CA ASN A 512 -25.78 9.56 -6.85
C ASN A 512 -26.22 10.71 -5.98
N LEU A 513 -26.79 10.38 -4.84
CA LEU A 513 -27.12 11.31 -3.76
C LEU A 513 -26.44 10.80 -2.50
N ARG A 514 -25.71 11.66 -1.82
CA ARG A 514 -25.09 11.33 -0.53
C ARG A 514 -25.30 12.45 0.47
N ALA A 515 -25.77 12.08 1.65
CA ALA A 515 -25.84 12.95 2.81
C ALA A 515 -24.93 12.42 3.92
N THR A 516 -24.25 13.31 4.59
CA THR A 516 -23.35 12.99 5.70
C THR A 516 -23.61 13.92 6.88
N ALA A 517 -23.48 13.40 8.09
CA ALA A 517 -23.53 14.18 9.31
C ALA A 517 -22.46 13.65 10.28
N GLY A 518 -21.64 14.52 10.81
CA GLY A 518 -20.63 14.19 11.81
C GLY A 518 -20.81 15.10 13.03
N TYR A 519 -20.97 14.52 14.20
CA TYR A 519 -21.13 15.25 15.45
C TYR A 519 -20.02 14.89 16.42
N ARG A 520 -19.27 15.90 16.86
CA ARG A 520 -18.22 15.75 17.86
C ARG A 520 -18.71 16.32 19.19
N PHE A 521 -18.67 15.51 20.25
CA PHE A 521 -19.13 15.90 21.56
C PHE A 521 -18.12 15.53 22.66
N TRP A 522 -18.12 16.30 23.71
CA TRP A 522 -17.19 16.17 24.84
C TRP A 522 -15.70 16.13 24.44
N GLY A 523 -15.37 16.66 23.26
CA GLY A 523 -14.00 16.71 22.74
C GLY A 523 -13.37 15.38 22.32
N LYS A 524 -13.90 14.25 22.77
CA LYS A 524 -13.32 12.90 22.60
C LYS A 524 -14.21 11.95 21.81
N HIS A 525 -15.46 12.25 21.64
CA HIS A 525 -16.45 11.39 21.00
C HIS A 525 -16.83 11.94 19.63
N GLY A 526 -16.90 11.08 18.65
CA GLY A 526 -17.37 11.38 17.31
C GLY A 526 -18.43 10.39 16.87
N LEU A 527 -19.56 10.90 16.39
CA LEU A 527 -20.61 10.12 15.76
C LEU A 527 -20.73 10.59 14.32
N ASN A 528 -20.57 9.68 13.35
CA ASN A 528 -20.74 10.00 11.95
C ASN A 528 -21.82 9.08 11.36
N ALA A 529 -22.71 9.69 10.60
CA ALA A 529 -23.73 9.00 9.82
C ALA A 529 -23.60 9.39 8.35
N SER A 530 -23.76 8.46 7.46
CA SER A 530 -23.87 8.74 6.04
C SER A 530 -24.96 7.88 5.40
N VAL A 531 -25.65 8.46 4.44
CA VAL A 531 -26.65 7.79 3.63
C VAL A 531 -26.30 8.07 2.18
N ALA A 532 -26.22 7.03 1.37
CA ALA A 532 -25.98 7.13 -0.06
C ALA A 532 -27.06 6.37 -0.81
N TYR A 533 -27.60 7.01 -1.83
CA TYR A 533 -28.51 6.42 -2.79
C TYR A 533 -27.90 6.51 -4.17
N GLN A 534 -27.90 5.41 -4.89
CA GLN A 534 -27.45 5.33 -6.29
C GLN A 534 -28.55 4.71 -7.14
N GLU A 535 -28.82 5.31 -8.27
CA GLU A 535 -29.69 4.76 -9.30
C GLU A 535 -28.91 4.63 -10.61
N ARG A 536 -28.92 3.44 -11.20
CA ARG A 536 -28.28 3.15 -12.48
C ARG A 536 -29.31 2.70 -13.50
N LYS A 537 -29.49 3.49 -14.55
CA LYS A 537 -30.36 3.20 -15.68
C LYS A 537 -29.53 2.67 -16.84
N LEU A 538 -29.78 1.43 -17.26
CA LEU A 538 -29.14 0.79 -18.42
C LEU A 538 -30.05 0.96 -19.64
N ARG A 539 -29.50 1.32 -20.80
CA ARG A 539 -30.30 1.60 -22.01
C ARG A 539 -30.85 0.37 -22.70
N HIS A 540 -30.17 -0.77 -22.63
CA HIS A 540 -30.51 -1.99 -23.38
C HIS A 540 -30.92 -3.18 -22.49
N ALA A 541 -31.10 -2.97 -21.21
CA ALA A 541 -31.58 -4.03 -20.34
C ALA A 541 -33.10 -4.04 -20.34
N VAL A 542 -33.70 -5.17 -20.65
CA VAL A 542 -35.11 -5.50 -20.38
C VAL A 542 -35.39 -5.48 -18.87
N SER A 543 -34.34 -5.32 -18.06
CA SER A 543 -34.37 -5.28 -16.59
C SER A 543 -34.62 -3.86 -16.08
N SER A 544 -35.38 -3.77 -15.01
CA SER A 544 -35.63 -2.56 -14.22
C SER A 544 -34.35 -1.79 -13.87
N PRO A 545 -34.42 -0.47 -13.63
CA PRO A 545 -33.29 0.30 -13.12
C PRO A 545 -32.69 -0.37 -11.89
N ARG A 546 -31.37 -0.40 -11.82
CA ARG A 546 -30.68 -0.89 -10.61
C ARG A 546 -30.53 0.25 -9.63
N SER A 547 -31.03 0.06 -8.43
CA SER A 547 -30.86 1.03 -7.35
C SER A 547 -30.14 0.38 -6.17
N SER A 548 -29.34 1.15 -5.48
CA SER A 548 -28.72 0.73 -4.24
C SER A 548 -28.82 1.82 -3.17
N PHE A 549 -29.01 1.39 -1.95
CA PHE A 549 -29.04 2.22 -0.78
C PHE A 549 -28.00 1.73 0.21
N THR A 550 -27.16 2.63 0.66
CA THR A 550 -26.12 2.34 1.66
C THR A 550 -26.29 3.32 2.82
N SER A 551 -26.41 2.82 4.02
CA SER A 551 -26.39 3.61 5.25
C SER A 551 -25.21 3.17 6.11
N GLU A 552 -24.44 4.13 6.58
CA GLU A 552 -23.30 3.89 7.45
C GLU A 552 -23.45 4.72 8.72
N LEU A 553 -23.23 4.07 9.85
CA LEU A 553 -23.14 4.71 11.15
C LEU A 553 -21.80 4.34 11.78
N SER A 554 -21.03 5.33 12.19
CA SER A 554 -19.78 5.09 12.89
C SER A 554 -19.68 5.92 14.16
N TYR A 555 -19.22 5.29 15.21
CA TYR A 555 -18.90 5.93 16.48
C TYR A 555 -17.39 5.80 16.73
N SER A 556 -16.76 6.88 17.15
CA SER A 556 -15.34 6.92 17.49
C SER A 556 -15.13 7.54 18.87
N TYR A 557 -14.19 6.99 19.61
CA TYR A 557 -13.74 7.51 20.90
C TYR A 557 -12.22 7.69 20.89
N SER A 558 -11.74 8.88 21.24
CA SER A 558 -10.31 9.19 21.35
C SER A 558 -9.98 9.53 22.82
N PHE A 559 -8.90 8.99 23.36
CA PHE A 559 -8.51 9.12 24.76
C PHE A 559 -7.03 9.41 24.96
#